data_547f285bfd38a290850c1dc24b497996
#
_entry.id   547f285bfd38a290850c1dc24b497996
#
_cell.length_a   1.000
_cell.length_b   1.000
_cell.length_c   1.000
_cell.angle_alpha   90.00
_cell.angle_beta   90.00
_cell.angle_gamma   90.00
#
_symmetry.space_group_name_H-M   'P 1'
#
loop_
_entity.id
_entity.type
_entity.pdbx_description
1 polymer ?
#
loop_
_entity_poly.entity_id
_entity_poly.type
_entity_poly.pdbx_seq_one_letter_code
_entity_poly.pdbx_strand_id
1 'polypeptide(L)'
;MKRYVFMAMALLLVVTLGAQSVTMNGQDVQKRYEEAVNLLNTNIDGAKTFLEKWEKEDPGNPELYSLWFNYYYGKSMQSVIELAPQPAPGASGYAITDSTGRTVGYLQERTIFNDTLLSMAFNWLDRGIEANPNRLDFYFGKASASLEANKDSLCVDIVCRAIERAEIVGAKWLWTFGECRDKEPDLLEQCVQSYFLSLYEKGNMDQAEMLLQAAASKYPKNIVFITNKGLMALHKGDLHLALEKFLEAEKMDKKDHVVLMNIAYTYRELGDKDTARKYYSKVIKYCSPEIAAEAKMLMEKLDE
;
A
#
# COMPACT_ATOMS: atom_id res chain seq x y z
N MET A 1 8.39 -3.28 16.61
CA MET A 1 7.94 -2.43 15.49
C MET A 1 6.47 -2.72 15.25
N LYS A 2 5.58 -1.76 15.46
CA LYS A 2 4.16 -1.93 15.15
C LYS A 2 3.98 -1.85 13.65
N ARG A 3 3.71 -3.00 13.05
CA ARG A 3 3.38 -3.11 11.63
C ARG A 3 1.98 -2.54 11.43
N TYR A 4 1.88 -1.48 10.68
CA TYR A 4 0.61 -1.08 10.09
C TYR A 4 0.40 -1.97 8.87
N VAL A 5 -0.22 -3.12 9.10
CA VAL A 5 -0.87 -3.86 8.03
C VAL A 5 -2.08 -3.01 7.64
N PHE A 6 -1.97 -2.26 6.56
CA PHE A 6 -3.14 -1.73 5.90
C PHE A 6 -3.85 -2.93 5.27
N MET A 7 -4.78 -3.50 6.02
CA MET A 7 -5.77 -4.39 5.46
C MET A 7 -6.47 -3.63 4.32
N ALA A 8 -6.35 -4.13 3.10
CA ALA A 8 -7.15 -3.71 1.95
C ALA A 8 -8.66 -3.97 2.15
N MET A 9 -9.05 -4.33 3.35
CA MET A 9 -10.42 -4.66 3.72
C MET A 9 -11.14 -3.55 4.46
N ALA A 10 -10.54 -2.41 4.62
CA ALA A 10 -11.21 -1.30 5.27
C ALA A 10 -11.32 -0.08 4.37
N LEU A 11 -11.86 -0.26 3.18
CA LEU A 11 -12.74 0.75 2.62
C LEU A 11 -14.12 0.67 3.26
N LEU A 12 -14.17 0.34 4.54
CA LEU A 12 -15.18 0.83 5.46
C LEU A 12 -14.76 2.26 5.80
N LEU A 13 -14.97 3.13 4.83
CA LEU A 13 -15.00 4.55 5.06
C LEU A 13 -16.02 4.81 6.15
N VAL A 14 -15.53 5.18 7.33
CA VAL A 14 -16.28 6.04 8.23
C VAL A 14 -16.53 7.31 7.42
N VAL A 15 -17.72 7.41 6.83
CA VAL A 15 -18.21 8.62 6.21
C VAL A 15 -18.32 9.64 7.32
N THR A 16 -17.31 10.48 7.49
CA THR A 16 -17.48 11.74 8.21
C THR A 16 -18.33 12.62 7.31
N LEU A 17 -19.57 12.80 7.73
CA LEU A 17 -20.55 13.69 7.13
C LEU A 17 -20.00 15.11 6.95
N GLY A 18 -19.50 15.37 5.76
CA GLY A 18 -19.38 16.71 5.21
C GLY A 18 -20.56 16.94 4.27
N ALA A 19 -21.65 17.45 4.81
CA ALA A 19 -22.85 17.72 4.04
C ALA A 19 -22.60 18.83 3.02
N GLN A 20 -22.57 18.49 1.71
CA GLN A 20 -22.93 19.43 0.65
C GLN A 20 -23.61 18.71 -0.50
N SER A 21 -24.86 19.07 -0.70
CA SER A 21 -25.75 18.88 -1.86
C SER A 21 -25.56 17.60 -2.70
N VAL A 22 -25.97 16.49 -2.14
CA VAL A 22 -26.27 15.28 -2.93
C VAL A 22 -27.65 15.51 -3.58
N THR A 23 -27.74 15.37 -4.90
CA THR A 23 -29.03 15.34 -5.60
C THR A 23 -29.86 14.16 -5.10
N MET A 24 -31.20 14.20 -5.23
CA MET A 24 -32.06 13.10 -4.77
C MET A 24 -31.63 11.74 -5.32
N ASN A 25 -31.13 11.68 -6.56
CA ASN A 25 -30.54 10.47 -7.17
C ASN A 25 -29.26 10.00 -6.47
N GLY A 26 -28.44 10.90 -5.97
CA GLY A 26 -27.22 10.56 -5.26
C GLY A 26 -27.47 9.92 -3.89
N GLN A 27 -28.49 10.35 -3.16
CA GLN A 27 -28.88 9.74 -1.88
C GLN A 27 -29.43 8.31 -2.07
N ASP A 28 -30.14 8.05 -3.15
CA ASP A 28 -30.61 6.70 -3.49
C ASP A 28 -29.45 5.78 -3.83
N VAL A 29 -28.47 6.24 -4.61
CA VAL A 29 -27.23 5.49 -4.96
C VAL A 29 -26.45 5.15 -3.68
N GLN A 30 -26.25 6.11 -2.79
CA GLN A 30 -25.51 5.87 -1.54
C GLN A 30 -26.23 4.84 -0.66
N LYS A 31 -27.56 4.94 -0.50
CA LYS A 31 -28.34 3.97 0.27
C LYS A 31 -28.27 2.56 -0.32
N ARG A 32 -28.36 2.43 -1.64
CA ARG A 32 -28.21 1.16 -2.33
C ARG A 32 -26.80 0.58 -2.15
N TYR A 33 -25.77 1.42 -2.20
CA TYR A 33 -24.39 1.02 -1.97
C TYR A 33 -24.21 0.48 -0.55
N GLU A 34 -24.70 1.17 0.46
CA GLU A 34 -24.65 0.74 1.87
C GLU A 34 -25.38 -0.60 2.08
N GLU A 35 -26.54 -0.78 1.45
CA GLU A 35 -27.27 -2.06 1.46
C GLU A 35 -26.48 -3.18 0.79
N ALA A 36 -25.88 -2.92 -0.38
CA ALA A 36 -25.04 -3.89 -1.06
C ALA A 36 -23.82 -4.30 -0.22
N VAL A 37 -23.11 -3.33 0.41
CA VAL A 37 -21.99 -3.59 1.31
C VAL A 37 -22.43 -4.43 2.51
N ASN A 38 -23.58 -4.13 3.11
CA ASN A 38 -24.10 -4.94 4.19
C ASN A 38 -24.40 -6.39 3.74
N LEU A 39 -25.00 -6.57 2.57
CA LEU A 39 -25.27 -7.90 2.01
C LEU A 39 -23.97 -8.65 1.68
N LEU A 40 -22.96 -7.99 1.14
CA LEU A 40 -21.65 -8.60 0.88
C LEU A 40 -21.03 -9.19 2.15
N ASN A 41 -21.25 -8.57 3.30
CA ASN A 41 -20.72 -9.02 4.58
C ASN A 41 -21.60 -10.05 5.30
N THR A 42 -22.91 -10.09 5.05
CA THR A 42 -23.86 -10.88 5.84
C THR A 42 -24.56 -11.97 5.04
N ASN A 43 -24.74 -11.78 3.73
CA ASN A 43 -25.47 -12.68 2.84
C ASN A 43 -25.00 -12.55 1.39
N ILE A 44 -23.92 -13.25 1.08
CA ILE A 44 -23.26 -13.15 -0.24
C ILE A 44 -24.16 -13.52 -1.42
N ASP A 45 -25.07 -14.47 -1.26
CA ASP A 45 -26.01 -14.87 -2.31
C ASP A 45 -27.10 -13.80 -2.50
N GLY A 46 -27.58 -13.20 -1.41
CA GLY A 46 -28.46 -12.04 -1.45
C GLY A 46 -27.80 -10.84 -2.11
N ALA A 47 -26.50 -10.60 -1.84
CA ALA A 47 -25.73 -9.55 -2.49
C ALA A 47 -25.72 -9.72 -4.02
N LYS A 48 -25.50 -10.94 -4.52
CA LYS A 48 -25.52 -11.22 -5.96
C LYS A 48 -26.86 -10.83 -6.60
N THR A 49 -27.95 -11.29 -6.01
CA THR A 49 -29.29 -10.99 -6.51
C THR A 49 -29.60 -9.49 -6.51
N PHE A 50 -29.16 -8.79 -5.46
CA PHE A 50 -29.31 -7.35 -5.33
C PHE A 50 -28.50 -6.59 -6.40
N LEU A 51 -27.25 -6.97 -6.63
CA LEU A 51 -26.37 -6.35 -7.63
C LEU A 51 -26.90 -6.60 -9.05
N GLU A 52 -27.34 -7.82 -9.37
CA GLU A 52 -27.95 -8.14 -10.67
C GLU A 52 -29.20 -7.30 -10.95
N LYS A 53 -30.00 -7.06 -9.92
CA LYS A 53 -31.18 -6.18 -10.02
C LYS A 53 -30.75 -4.74 -10.27
N TRP A 54 -29.82 -4.22 -9.49
CA TRP A 54 -29.34 -2.83 -9.64
C TRP A 54 -28.70 -2.61 -11.00
N GLU A 55 -27.89 -3.55 -11.50
CA GLU A 55 -27.26 -3.46 -12.82
C GLU A 55 -28.30 -3.41 -13.97
N LYS A 56 -29.44 -4.09 -13.83
CA LYS A 56 -30.54 -4.00 -14.80
C LYS A 56 -31.26 -2.65 -14.74
N GLU A 57 -31.41 -2.07 -13.56
CA GLU A 57 -32.11 -0.80 -13.34
C GLU A 57 -31.26 0.41 -13.72
N ASP A 58 -29.94 0.35 -13.48
CA ASP A 58 -29.00 1.45 -13.70
C ASP A 58 -27.67 0.90 -14.26
N PRO A 59 -27.67 0.43 -15.51
CA PRO A 59 -26.49 -0.15 -16.14
C PRO A 59 -25.40 0.90 -16.34
N GLY A 60 -24.20 0.60 -15.87
CA GLY A 60 -23.06 1.51 -15.97
C GLY A 60 -22.90 2.47 -14.80
N ASN A 61 -23.68 2.34 -13.74
CA ASN A 61 -23.43 3.05 -12.49
C ASN A 61 -22.02 2.76 -12.00
N PRO A 62 -21.18 3.79 -11.73
CA PRO A 62 -19.77 3.59 -11.35
C PRO A 62 -19.59 2.72 -10.11
N GLU A 63 -20.53 2.80 -9.16
CA GLU A 63 -20.42 2.06 -7.89
C GLU A 63 -20.59 0.55 -8.07
N LEU A 64 -21.26 0.10 -9.12
CA LEU A 64 -21.41 -1.32 -9.42
C LEU A 64 -20.08 -2.00 -9.73
N TYR A 65 -19.10 -1.29 -10.32
CA TYR A 65 -17.80 -1.87 -10.61
C TYR A 65 -17.06 -2.29 -9.34
N SER A 66 -17.04 -1.43 -8.32
CA SER A 66 -16.42 -1.74 -7.03
C SER A 66 -17.20 -2.80 -6.25
N LEU A 67 -18.54 -2.79 -6.31
CA LEU A 67 -19.37 -3.76 -5.61
C LEU A 67 -19.25 -5.15 -6.22
N TRP A 68 -19.27 -5.29 -7.54
CA TRP A 68 -19.01 -6.57 -8.21
C TRP A 68 -17.59 -7.07 -8.01
N PHE A 69 -16.60 -6.15 -8.00
CA PHE A 69 -15.24 -6.51 -7.60
C PHE A 69 -15.24 -7.12 -6.19
N ASN A 70 -15.82 -6.44 -5.21
CA ASN A 70 -15.86 -6.92 -3.83
C ASN A 70 -16.57 -8.27 -3.70
N TYR A 71 -17.66 -8.48 -4.46
CA TYR A 71 -18.36 -9.76 -4.51
C TYR A 71 -17.44 -10.90 -4.96
N TYR A 72 -16.80 -10.77 -6.11
CA TYR A 72 -15.94 -11.83 -6.65
C TYR A 72 -14.64 -11.97 -5.87
N TYR A 73 -14.08 -10.86 -5.40
CA TYR A 73 -12.87 -10.85 -4.58
C TYR A 73 -13.12 -11.59 -3.26
N GLY A 74 -14.17 -11.27 -2.52
CA GLY A 74 -14.52 -11.98 -1.30
C GLY A 74 -14.76 -13.47 -1.52
N LYS A 75 -15.45 -13.84 -2.62
CA LYS A 75 -15.64 -15.27 -2.98
C LYS A 75 -14.38 -15.97 -3.43
N SER A 76 -13.37 -15.25 -3.90
CA SER A 76 -12.09 -15.84 -4.29
C SER A 76 -11.23 -16.25 -3.10
N MET A 77 -11.42 -15.62 -1.95
CA MET A 77 -10.64 -15.84 -0.74
C MET A 77 -11.03 -17.15 -0.06
N GLN A 78 -10.02 -17.93 0.28
CA GLN A 78 -10.19 -19.19 1.03
C GLN A 78 -9.13 -19.22 2.14
N SER A 79 -9.57 -19.49 3.37
CA SER A 79 -8.67 -19.70 4.48
C SER A 79 -8.23 -21.17 4.51
N VAL A 80 -6.93 -21.39 4.57
CA VAL A 80 -6.33 -22.72 4.72
C VAL A 80 -5.41 -22.72 5.92
N ILE A 81 -5.35 -23.84 6.62
CA ILE A 81 -4.37 -24.06 7.68
C ILE A 81 -3.17 -24.77 7.07
N GLU A 82 -2.00 -24.21 7.24
CA GLU A 82 -0.75 -24.80 6.75
C GLU A 82 0.27 -24.99 7.87
N LEU A 83 1.15 -25.96 7.70
CA LEU A 83 2.34 -26.14 8.51
C LEU A 83 3.52 -25.46 7.82
N ALA A 84 4.07 -24.41 8.42
CA ALA A 84 5.20 -23.66 7.89
C ALA A 84 6.45 -23.85 8.76
N PRO A 85 7.66 -23.85 8.19
CA PRO A 85 8.91 -23.94 8.95
C PRO A 85 9.16 -22.70 9.82
N GLN A 86 8.62 -21.55 9.42
CA GLN A 86 8.68 -20.28 10.15
C GLN A 86 7.33 -19.57 10.05
N PRO A 87 6.94 -18.78 11.08
CA PRO A 87 5.71 -18.02 11.02
C PRO A 87 5.80 -16.96 9.93
N ALA A 88 4.74 -16.81 9.16
CA ALA A 88 4.65 -15.71 8.22
C ALA A 88 4.70 -14.37 8.99
N PRO A 89 5.32 -13.33 8.42
CA PRO A 89 5.41 -12.03 9.06
C PRO A 89 4.02 -11.50 9.47
N GLY A 90 3.78 -11.34 10.78
CA GLY A 90 2.50 -10.85 11.33
C GLY A 90 1.40 -11.90 11.47
N ALA A 91 1.63 -13.16 11.12
CA ALA A 91 0.69 -14.26 11.38
C ALA A 91 0.75 -14.70 12.84
N SER A 92 -0.42 -14.95 13.44
CA SER A 92 -0.54 -15.69 14.69
C SER A 92 -0.47 -17.18 14.37
N GLY A 93 0.74 -17.76 14.49
CA GLY A 93 0.94 -19.19 14.31
C GLY A 93 1.13 -19.91 15.66
N TYR A 94 0.66 -21.14 15.78
CA TYR A 94 0.94 -21.99 16.91
C TYR A 94 2.22 -22.78 16.65
N ALA A 95 3.24 -22.60 17.51
CA ALA A 95 4.45 -23.40 17.44
C ALA A 95 4.15 -24.88 17.71
N ILE A 96 4.63 -25.75 16.84
CA ILE A 96 4.59 -27.20 17.05
C ILE A 96 5.97 -27.63 17.54
N THR A 97 5.98 -28.34 18.67
CA THR A 97 7.21 -28.84 19.28
C THR A 97 7.26 -30.37 19.21
N ASP A 98 8.46 -30.91 19.09
CA ASP A 98 8.71 -32.34 19.23
C ASP A 98 8.72 -32.77 20.73
N SER A 99 8.92 -34.07 20.98
CA SER A 99 8.97 -34.63 22.30
C SER A 99 10.12 -34.10 23.19
N THR A 100 11.08 -33.40 22.59
CA THR A 100 12.23 -32.79 23.30
C THR A 100 11.98 -31.31 23.57
N GLY A 101 10.83 -30.74 23.16
CA GLY A 101 10.50 -29.32 23.29
C GLY A 101 11.07 -28.43 22.21
N ARG A 102 11.71 -28.99 21.18
CA ARG A 102 12.23 -28.22 20.04
C ARG A 102 11.12 -27.88 19.07
N THR A 103 11.00 -26.61 18.67
CA THR A 103 10.06 -26.19 17.63
C THR A 103 10.44 -26.82 16.28
N VAL A 104 9.49 -27.53 15.68
CA VAL A 104 9.63 -28.20 14.38
C VAL A 104 8.82 -27.54 13.28
N GLY A 105 7.96 -26.58 13.62
CA GLY A 105 7.17 -25.81 12.66
C GLY A 105 6.10 -24.98 13.35
N TYR A 106 5.31 -24.31 12.54
CA TYR A 106 4.22 -23.44 12.98
C TYR A 106 2.95 -23.78 12.20
N LEU A 107 1.86 -24.01 12.93
CA LEU A 107 0.53 -24.12 12.36
C LEU A 107 -0.03 -22.72 12.24
N GLN A 108 -0.30 -22.27 11.02
CA GLN A 108 -0.78 -20.92 10.76
C GLN A 108 -1.91 -20.92 9.74
N GLU A 109 -2.76 -19.89 9.82
CA GLU A 109 -3.78 -19.62 8.83
C GLU A 109 -3.18 -18.81 7.68
N ARG A 110 -3.50 -19.21 6.44
CA ARG A 110 -3.12 -18.49 5.24
C ARG A 110 -4.32 -18.32 4.31
N THR A 111 -4.48 -17.12 3.78
CA THR A 111 -5.44 -16.87 2.70
C THR A 111 -4.85 -17.30 1.36
N ILE A 112 -5.60 -18.09 0.63
CA ILE A 112 -5.35 -18.43 -0.78
C ILE A 112 -6.50 -17.92 -1.64
N PHE A 113 -6.24 -17.74 -2.91
CA PHE A 113 -7.23 -17.17 -3.83
C PHE A 113 -7.57 -18.16 -4.95
N ASN A 114 -8.86 -18.27 -5.25
CA ASN A 114 -9.32 -18.95 -6.47
C ASN A 114 -9.05 -18.04 -7.67
N ASP A 115 -8.16 -18.44 -8.56
CA ASP A 115 -7.71 -17.62 -9.70
C ASP A 115 -8.84 -17.22 -10.66
N THR A 116 -9.84 -18.07 -10.87
CA THR A 116 -10.97 -17.76 -11.75
C THR A 116 -11.82 -16.64 -11.17
N LEU A 117 -12.19 -16.75 -9.88
CA LEU A 117 -12.99 -15.73 -9.22
C LEU A 117 -12.22 -14.42 -9.06
N LEU A 118 -10.93 -14.50 -8.73
CA LEU A 118 -10.07 -13.33 -8.66
C LEU A 118 -9.94 -12.61 -10.00
N SER A 119 -9.82 -13.36 -11.10
CA SER A 119 -9.80 -12.79 -12.46
C SER A 119 -11.12 -12.13 -12.81
N MET A 120 -12.26 -12.68 -12.38
CA MET A 120 -13.56 -12.03 -12.54
C MET A 120 -13.64 -10.73 -11.76
N ALA A 121 -13.12 -10.69 -10.52
CA ALA A 121 -13.03 -9.47 -9.73
C ALA A 121 -12.21 -8.39 -10.47
N PHE A 122 -11.01 -8.73 -10.93
CA PHE A 122 -10.14 -7.79 -11.63
C PHE A 122 -10.76 -7.26 -12.93
N ASN A 123 -11.46 -8.09 -13.67
CA ASN A 123 -12.16 -7.68 -14.90
C ASN A 123 -13.23 -6.60 -14.61
N TRP A 124 -13.91 -6.67 -13.49
CA TRP A 124 -14.86 -5.62 -13.10
C TRP A 124 -14.17 -4.28 -12.87
N LEU A 125 -13.03 -4.26 -12.20
CA LEU A 125 -12.28 -3.00 -12.04
C LEU A 125 -11.63 -2.53 -13.35
N ASP A 126 -11.19 -3.43 -14.24
CA ASP A 126 -10.71 -3.02 -15.56
C ASP A 126 -11.79 -2.29 -16.36
N ARG A 127 -13.00 -2.85 -16.40
CA ARG A 127 -14.17 -2.19 -17.01
C ARG A 127 -14.50 -0.85 -16.34
N GLY A 128 -14.37 -0.81 -15.00
CA GLY A 128 -14.56 0.40 -14.20
C GLY A 128 -13.55 1.50 -14.57
N ILE A 129 -12.27 1.16 -14.70
CA ILE A 129 -11.19 2.06 -15.10
C ILE A 129 -11.38 2.55 -16.55
N GLU A 130 -11.79 1.68 -17.46
CA GLU A 130 -12.07 2.05 -18.86
C GLU A 130 -13.23 3.07 -18.94
N ALA A 131 -14.31 2.80 -18.21
CA ALA A 131 -15.49 3.67 -18.22
C ALA A 131 -15.29 4.96 -17.39
N ASN A 132 -14.49 4.91 -16.32
CA ASN A 132 -14.29 6.00 -15.36
C ASN A 132 -12.80 6.16 -15.02
N PRO A 133 -11.96 6.57 -15.96
CA PRO A 133 -10.50 6.52 -15.81
C PRO A 133 -9.93 7.49 -14.75
N ASN A 134 -10.74 8.37 -14.19
CA ASN A 134 -10.36 9.29 -13.12
C ASN A 134 -10.73 8.78 -11.71
N ARG A 135 -11.37 7.61 -11.59
CA ARG A 135 -11.70 6.95 -10.33
C ARG A 135 -10.47 6.22 -9.79
N LEU A 136 -9.71 6.88 -8.92
CA LEU A 136 -8.44 6.36 -8.37
C LEU A 136 -8.67 5.13 -7.48
N ASP A 137 -9.80 5.06 -6.80
CA ASP A 137 -10.20 3.92 -5.97
C ASP A 137 -10.26 2.59 -6.76
N PHE A 138 -10.57 2.61 -8.05
CA PHE A 138 -10.54 1.39 -8.88
C PHE A 138 -9.10 0.89 -9.11
N TYR A 139 -8.15 1.79 -9.37
CA TYR A 139 -6.74 1.42 -9.49
C TYR A 139 -6.21 0.84 -8.18
N PHE A 140 -6.49 1.50 -7.07
CA PHE A 140 -6.00 1.07 -5.75
C PHE A 140 -6.66 -0.21 -5.26
N GLY A 141 -7.95 -0.40 -5.48
CA GLY A 141 -8.64 -1.65 -5.19
C GLY A 141 -7.99 -2.84 -5.90
N LYS A 142 -7.69 -2.67 -7.20
CA LYS A 142 -7.02 -3.72 -7.98
C LYS A 142 -5.57 -3.93 -7.55
N ALA A 143 -4.81 -2.85 -7.32
CA ALA A 143 -3.41 -2.92 -6.90
C ALA A 143 -3.26 -3.63 -5.55
N SER A 144 -4.07 -3.25 -4.56
CA SER A 144 -4.04 -3.85 -3.22
C SER A 144 -4.40 -5.33 -3.25
N ALA A 145 -5.48 -5.70 -3.95
CA ALA A 145 -5.89 -7.09 -4.11
C ALA A 145 -4.83 -7.92 -4.86
N SER A 146 -4.11 -7.31 -5.82
CA SER A 146 -3.00 -7.96 -6.51
C SER A 146 -1.84 -8.25 -5.57
N LEU A 147 -1.47 -7.30 -4.69
CA LEU A 147 -0.42 -7.52 -3.66
C LEU A 147 -0.80 -8.61 -2.68
N GLU A 148 -2.05 -8.66 -2.22
CA GLU A 148 -2.53 -9.70 -1.30
C GLU A 148 -2.52 -11.09 -1.95
N ALA A 149 -2.84 -11.14 -3.24
CA ALA A 149 -2.81 -12.38 -4.02
C ALA A 149 -1.40 -12.76 -4.54
N ASN A 150 -0.34 -12.06 -4.11
CA ASN A 150 1.04 -12.23 -4.57
C ASN A 150 1.20 -12.10 -6.10
N LYS A 151 0.36 -11.26 -6.74
CA LYS A 151 0.44 -10.90 -8.16
C LYS A 151 1.15 -9.53 -8.29
N ASP A 152 2.38 -9.44 -7.79
CA ASP A 152 3.10 -8.18 -7.59
C ASP A 152 3.36 -7.42 -8.91
N SER A 153 3.63 -8.13 -10.01
CA SER A 153 3.75 -7.50 -11.34
C SER A 153 2.46 -6.81 -11.76
N LEU A 154 1.30 -7.41 -11.50
CA LEU A 154 0.01 -6.80 -11.82
C LEU A 154 -0.26 -5.57 -10.93
N CYS A 155 0.16 -5.58 -9.66
CA CYS A 155 0.12 -4.41 -8.81
C CYS A 155 0.93 -3.25 -9.41
N VAL A 156 2.16 -3.51 -9.84
CA VAL A 156 3.03 -2.50 -10.47
C VAL A 156 2.39 -1.95 -11.74
N ASP A 157 1.91 -2.81 -12.63
CA ASP A 157 1.27 -2.40 -13.89
C ASP A 157 0.10 -1.46 -13.66
N ILE A 158 -0.79 -1.78 -12.71
CA ILE A 158 -1.97 -0.96 -12.46
C ILE A 158 -1.63 0.38 -11.80
N VAL A 159 -0.62 0.41 -10.90
CA VAL A 159 -0.16 1.65 -10.28
C VAL A 159 0.56 2.53 -11.30
N CYS A 160 1.36 1.96 -12.21
CA CYS A 160 1.97 2.70 -13.32
C CYS A 160 0.92 3.34 -14.22
N ARG A 161 -0.17 2.64 -14.53
CA ARG A 161 -1.31 3.24 -15.29
C ARG A 161 -1.94 4.42 -14.54
N ALA A 162 -2.05 4.38 -13.22
CA ALA A 162 -2.50 5.52 -12.43
C ALA A 162 -1.51 6.69 -12.50
N ILE A 163 -0.20 6.43 -12.42
CA ILE A 163 0.85 7.46 -12.57
C ILE A 163 0.78 8.13 -13.94
N GLU A 164 0.61 7.36 -15.01
CA GLU A 164 0.43 7.88 -16.38
C GLU A 164 -0.84 8.72 -16.46
N ARG A 165 -1.96 8.24 -15.92
CA ARG A 165 -3.23 8.98 -15.93
C ARG A 165 -3.14 10.30 -15.18
N ALA A 166 -2.31 10.41 -14.14
CA ALA A 166 -2.09 11.63 -13.38
C ALA A 166 -1.60 12.81 -14.24
N GLU A 167 -1.04 12.57 -15.44
CA GLU A 167 -0.68 13.65 -16.39
C GLU A 167 -1.90 14.41 -16.89
N ILE A 168 -3.03 13.74 -17.00
CA ILE A 168 -4.28 14.29 -17.51
C ILE A 168 -5.14 14.83 -16.36
N VAL A 169 -5.19 14.08 -15.25
CA VAL A 169 -6.09 14.37 -14.13
C VAL A 169 -5.51 15.43 -13.19
N GLY A 170 -4.17 15.49 -13.07
CA GLY A 170 -3.50 16.27 -12.02
C GLY A 170 -3.93 15.78 -10.63
N ALA A 171 -4.30 16.72 -9.75
CA ALA A 171 -4.81 16.41 -8.39
C ALA A 171 -6.33 16.16 -8.33
N LYS A 172 -7.05 16.16 -9.47
CA LYS A 172 -8.51 16.05 -9.50
C LYS A 172 -9.01 14.61 -9.64
N TRP A 173 -8.41 13.73 -8.86
CA TRP A 173 -8.87 12.35 -8.78
C TRP A 173 -10.27 12.26 -8.17
N LEU A 174 -11.04 11.31 -8.64
CA LEU A 174 -12.35 10.99 -8.10
C LEU A 174 -12.26 9.72 -7.25
N TRP A 175 -13.18 9.62 -6.30
CA TRP A 175 -13.36 8.49 -5.40
C TRP A 175 -14.80 7.97 -5.47
N THR A 176 -15.19 7.08 -4.58
CA THR A 176 -16.55 6.57 -4.41
C THR A 176 -17.56 7.73 -4.44
N PHE A 177 -18.68 7.56 -5.13
CA PHE A 177 -19.72 8.57 -5.40
C PHE A 177 -19.24 9.80 -6.19
N GLY A 178 -18.13 9.70 -6.91
CA GLY A 178 -17.56 10.80 -7.66
C GLY A 178 -16.99 11.92 -6.79
N GLU A 179 -16.68 11.63 -5.51
CA GLU A 179 -16.02 12.58 -4.62
C GLU A 179 -14.67 13.01 -5.19
N CYS A 180 -14.46 14.31 -5.34
CA CYS A 180 -13.19 14.86 -5.81
C CYS A 180 -12.19 14.94 -4.67
N ARG A 181 -10.98 14.39 -4.88
CA ARG A 181 -9.87 14.36 -3.90
C ARG A 181 -8.85 15.47 -4.14
N ASP A 182 -9.29 16.61 -4.65
CA ASP A 182 -8.43 17.78 -4.93
C ASP A 182 -7.78 18.40 -3.70
N LYS A 183 -8.31 18.11 -2.50
CA LYS A 183 -7.75 18.52 -1.20
C LYS A 183 -6.59 17.63 -0.74
N GLU A 184 -6.34 16.53 -1.42
CA GLU A 184 -5.28 15.57 -1.13
C GLU A 184 -4.35 15.46 -2.35
N PRO A 185 -3.60 16.53 -2.68
CA PRO A 185 -2.83 16.61 -3.92
C PRO A 185 -1.77 15.51 -4.04
N ASP A 186 -1.24 15.03 -2.91
CA ASP A 186 -0.19 14.01 -2.85
C ASP A 186 -0.73 12.60 -2.61
N LEU A 187 -2.04 12.37 -2.77
CA LEU A 187 -2.68 11.08 -2.49
C LEU A 187 -2.07 9.94 -3.31
N LEU A 188 -1.84 10.18 -4.61
CA LEU A 188 -1.25 9.17 -5.49
C LEU A 188 0.18 8.83 -5.04
N GLU A 189 1.02 9.84 -4.75
CA GLU A 189 2.41 9.66 -4.32
C GLU A 189 2.48 8.88 -2.99
N GLN A 190 1.60 9.18 -2.04
CA GLN A 190 1.52 8.46 -0.77
C GLN A 190 1.17 6.98 -0.97
N CYS A 191 0.21 6.69 -1.86
CA CYS A 191 -0.15 5.32 -2.17
C CYS A 191 0.96 4.58 -2.93
N VAL A 192 1.62 5.24 -3.89
CA VAL A 192 2.79 4.68 -4.58
C VAL A 192 3.89 4.32 -3.58
N GLN A 193 4.13 5.20 -2.58
CA GLN A 193 5.09 4.92 -1.50
C GLN A 193 4.70 3.66 -0.70
N SER A 194 3.43 3.49 -0.38
CA SER A 194 2.95 2.32 0.36
C SER A 194 3.17 1.03 -0.44
N TYR A 195 2.89 1.05 -1.75
CA TYR A 195 3.13 -0.11 -2.61
C TYR A 195 4.63 -0.40 -2.77
N PHE A 196 5.46 0.63 -2.94
CA PHE A 196 6.91 0.47 -2.98
C PHE A 196 7.43 -0.22 -1.71
N LEU A 197 7.05 0.27 -0.54
CA LEU A 197 7.48 -0.31 0.74
C LEU A 197 7.00 -1.76 0.88
N SER A 198 5.77 -2.07 0.50
CA SER A 198 5.24 -3.43 0.54
C SER A 198 6.03 -4.39 -0.36
N LEU A 199 6.40 -3.97 -1.56
CA LEU A 199 7.23 -4.75 -2.49
C LEU A 199 8.65 -4.92 -1.94
N TYR A 200 9.24 -3.85 -1.41
CA TYR A 200 10.57 -3.84 -0.81
C TYR A 200 10.64 -4.78 0.40
N GLU A 201 9.68 -4.72 1.31
CA GLU A 201 9.60 -5.58 2.50
C GLU A 201 9.37 -7.06 2.16
N LYS A 202 8.65 -7.33 1.07
CA LYS A 202 8.48 -8.70 0.53
C LYS A 202 9.77 -9.24 -0.12
N GLY A 203 10.77 -8.39 -0.39
CA GLY A 203 11.98 -8.76 -1.13
C GLY A 203 11.80 -8.77 -2.65
N ASN A 204 10.71 -8.24 -3.18
CA ASN A 204 10.42 -8.18 -4.62
C ASN A 204 11.05 -6.93 -5.24
N MET A 205 12.39 -6.94 -5.26
CA MET A 205 13.20 -5.76 -5.60
C MET A 205 13.02 -5.30 -7.06
N ASP A 206 12.86 -6.23 -8.00
CA ASP A 206 12.64 -5.87 -9.41
C ASP A 206 11.34 -5.07 -9.58
N GLN A 207 10.25 -5.51 -8.95
CA GLN A 207 8.96 -4.83 -8.96
C GLN A 207 9.01 -3.50 -8.22
N ALA A 208 9.68 -3.43 -7.07
CA ALA A 208 9.90 -2.20 -6.34
C ALA A 208 10.69 -1.18 -7.18
N GLU A 209 11.73 -1.62 -7.89
CA GLU A 209 12.52 -0.75 -8.76
C GLU A 209 11.73 -0.25 -9.97
N MET A 210 10.95 -1.12 -10.63
CA MET A 210 10.06 -0.72 -11.73
C MET A 210 9.07 0.36 -11.30
N LEU A 211 8.41 0.16 -10.16
CA LEU A 211 7.46 1.14 -9.62
C LEU A 211 8.16 2.47 -9.28
N LEU A 212 9.33 2.39 -8.65
CA LEU A 212 10.12 3.57 -8.28
C LEU A 212 10.58 4.35 -9.52
N GLN A 213 11.00 3.67 -10.60
CA GLN A 213 11.39 4.33 -11.85
C GLN A 213 10.23 5.11 -12.47
N ALA A 214 9.03 4.51 -12.54
CA ALA A 214 7.84 5.19 -13.04
C ALA A 214 7.50 6.42 -12.20
N ALA A 215 7.45 6.26 -10.86
CA ALA A 215 7.15 7.33 -9.93
C ALA A 215 8.18 8.47 -9.97
N ALA A 216 9.48 8.14 -9.93
CA ALA A 216 10.54 9.14 -9.93
C ALA A 216 10.70 9.86 -11.28
N SER A 217 10.29 9.23 -12.39
CA SER A 217 10.23 9.91 -13.69
C SER A 217 9.13 10.97 -13.72
N LYS A 218 7.98 10.68 -13.11
CA LYS A 218 6.84 11.59 -13.03
C LYS A 218 7.06 12.68 -11.98
N TYR A 219 7.62 12.35 -10.83
CA TYR A 219 7.82 13.22 -9.68
C TYR A 219 9.30 13.35 -9.33
N PRO A 220 10.15 13.93 -10.21
CA PRO A 220 11.60 13.93 -10.03
C PRO A 220 12.10 14.74 -8.82
N LYS A 221 11.25 15.61 -8.27
CA LYS A 221 11.54 16.42 -7.08
C LYS A 221 10.85 15.91 -5.82
N ASN A 222 10.23 14.72 -5.85
CA ASN A 222 9.63 14.15 -4.66
C ASN A 222 10.73 13.56 -3.77
N ILE A 223 10.87 14.10 -2.56
CA ILE A 223 11.91 13.70 -1.58
C ILE A 223 11.82 12.21 -1.23
N VAL A 224 10.60 11.66 -1.15
CA VAL A 224 10.37 10.26 -0.82
C VAL A 224 10.95 9.34 -1.90
N PHE A 225 10.71 9.65 -3.18
CA PHE A 225 11.24 8.83 -4.27
C PHE A 225 12.75 8.98 -4.45
N ILE A 226 13.31 10.16 -4.14
CA ILE A 226 14.78 10.35 -4.07
C ILE A 226 15.37 9.47 -2.96
N THR A 227 14.74 9.47 -1.77
CA THR A 227 15.14 8.61 -0.64
C THR A 227 15.05 7.13 -1.00
N ASN A 228 13.98 6.71 -1.68
CA ASN A 228 13.82 5.31 -2.12
C ASN A 228 14.90 4.89 -3.13
N LYS A 229 15.38 5.79 -4.01
CA LYS A 229 16.55 5.51 -4.86
C LYS A 229 17.78 5.21 -4.02
N GLY A 230 17.98 5.92 -2.92
CA GLY A 230 19.02 5.64 -1.94
C GLY A 230 18.84 4.27 -1.28
N LEU A 231 17.62 3.90 -0.88
CA LEU A 231 17.31 2.57 -0.32
C LEU A 231 17.61 1.45 -1.31
N MET A 232 17.24 1.60 -2.58
CA MET A 232 17.54 0.62 -3.63
C MET A 232 19.06 0.48 -3.85
N ALA A 233 19.82 1.59 -3.80
CA ALA A 233 21.28 1.57 -3.87
C ALA A 233 21.89 0.84 -2.66
N LEU A 234 21.40 1.07 -1.44
CA LEU A 234 21.81 0.32 -0.23
C LEU A 234 21.57 -1.17 -0.40
N HIS A 235 20.41 -1.56 -0.89
CA HIS A 235 20.09 -2.96 -1.13
C HIS A 235 21.07 -3.62 -2.13
N LYS A 236 21.51 -2.87 -3.14
CA LYS A 236 22.52 -3.31 -4.14
C LYS A 236 23.96 -3.26 -3.60
N GLY A 237 24.18 -2.77 -2.39
CA GLY A 237 25.50 -2.60 -1.79
C GLY A 237 26.28 -1.37 -2.29
N ASP A 238 25.65 -0.50 -3.09
CA ASP A 238 26.26 0.75 -3.57
C ASP A 238 26.09 1.86 -2.53
N LEU A 239 26.95 1.84 -1.51
CA LEU A 239 26.91 2.79 -0.40
C LEU A 239 27.17 4.24 -0.86
N HIS A 240 27.99 4.43 -1.91
CA HIS A 240 28.29 5.78 -2.41
C HIS A 240 27.11 6.39 -3.13
N LEU A 241 26.43 5.64 -4.00
CA LEU A 241 25.20 6.10 -4.66
C LEU A 241 24.08 6.32 -3.64
N ALA A 242 23.95 5.43 -2.65
CA ALA A 242 22.98 5.60 -1.58
C ALA A 242 23.18 6.92 -0.83
N LEU A 243 24.42 7.20 -0.41
CA LEU A 243 24.77 8.43 0.27
C LEU A 243 24.51 9.66 -0.61
N GLU A 244 24.85 9.61 -1.91
CA GLU A 244 24.56 10.70 -2.86
C GLU A 244 23.06 11.04 -2.85
N LYS A 245 22.19 10.03 -2.94
CA LYS A 245 20.73 10.24 -2.98
C LYS A 245 20.17 10.72 -1.66
N PHE A 246 20.64 10.22 -0.53
CA PHE A 246 20.21 10.72 0.78
C PHE A 246 20.67 12.16 1.04
N LEU A 247 21.88 12.54 0.63
CA LEU A 247 22.36 13.92 0.73
C LEU A 247 21.61 14.86 -0.24
N GLU A 248 21.15 14.36 -1.39
CA GLU A 248 20.23 15.08 -2.28
C GLU A 248 18.90 15.35 -1.57
N ALA A 249 18.32 14.36 -0.90
CA ALA A 249 17.09 14.48 -0.13
C ALA A 249 17.26 15.41 1.09
N GLU A 250 18.41 15.36 1.82
CA GLU A 250 18.70 16.27 2.94
C GLU A 250 18.71 17.74 2.53
N LYS A 251 19.13 18.07 1.31
CA LYS A 251 19.09 19.45 0.80
C LYS A 251 17.66 19.99 0.69
N MET A 252 16.69 19.09 0.48
CA MET A 252 15.27 19.45 0.36
C MET A 252 14.60 19.59 1.73
N ASP A 253 14.85 18.66 2.64
CA ASP A 253 14.43 18.74 4.04
C ASP A 253 15.56 18.29 4.97
N LYS A 254 16.15 19.28 5.65
CA LYS A 254 17.27 19.07 6.58
C LYS A 254 16.88 18.41 7.90
N LYS A 255 15.57 18.22 8.14
CA LYS A 255 15.05 17.66 9.38
C LYS A 255 14.28 16.37 9.18
N ASP A 256 14.14 15.91 7.95
CA ASP A 256 13.51 14.62 7.67
C ASP A 256 14.29 13.51 8.38
N HIS A 257 13.63 12.87 9.35
CA HIS A 257 14.27 11.87 10.20
C HIS A 257 14.64 10.60 9.42
N VAL A 258 13.84 10.21 8.43
CA VAL A 258 14.12 9.04 7.60
C VAL A 258 15.40 9.27 6.80
N VAL A 259 15.53 10.44 6.20
CA VAL A 259 16.72 10.85 5.45
C VAL A 259 17.94 10.89 6.36
N LEU A 260 17.85 11.56 7.51
CA LEU A 260 18.96 11.68 8.46
C LEU A 260 19.41 10.32 9.01
N MET A 261 18.47 9.42 9.32
CA MET A 261 18.78 8.06 9.78
C MET A 261 19.49 7.25 8.69
N ASN A 262 19.02 7.34 7.45
CA ASN A 262 19.63 6.64 6.33
C ASN A 262 21.07 7.16 6.03
N ILE A 263 21.30 8.46 6.15
CA ILE A 263 22.64 9.04 6.03
C ILE A 263 23.55 8.52 7.15
N ALA A 264 23.08 8.53 8.39
CA ALA A 264 23.84 8.03 9.54
C ALA A 264 24.19 6.55 9.36
N TYR A 265 23.22 5.73 8.96
CA TYR A 265 23.42 4.33 8.66
C TYR A 265 24.49 4.14 7.56
N THR A 266 24.36 4.88 6.45
CA THR A 266 25.28 4.73 5.32
C THR A 266 26.71 5.11 5.68
N TYR A 267 26.92 6.18 6.46
CA TYR A 267 28.28 6.53 6.97
C TYR A 267 28.83 5.45 7.90
N ARG A 268 27.99 4.84 8.73
CA ARG A 268 28.40 3.69 9.57
C ARG A 268 28.90 2.54 8.70
N GLU A 269 28.17 2.16 7.66
CA GLU A 269 28.55 1.07 6.74
C GLU A 269 29.82 1.40 5.94
N LEU A 270 30.06 2.69 5.67
CA LEU A 270 31.31 3.18 5.07
C LEU A 270 32.49 3.24 6.05
N GLY A 271 32.26 2.98 7.35
CA GLY A 271 33.28 3.04 8.40
C GLY A 271 33.55 4.43 8.98
N ASP A 272 32.84 5.47 8.51
CA ASP A 272 32.94 6.84 9.06
C ASP A 272 32.01 7.00 10.29
N LYS A 273 32.44 6.40 11.40
CA LYS A 273 31.71 6.44 12.67
C LYS A 273 31.51 7.87 13.20
N ASP A 274 32.45 8.77 12.96
CA ASP A 274 32.37 10.14 13.43
C ASP A 274 31.26 10.93 12.71
N THR A 275 31.14 10.78 11.40
CA THR A 275 30.08 11.42 10.64
C THR A 275 28.73 10.76 10.93
N ALA A 276 28.66 9.44 11.05
CA ALA A 276 27.46 8.74 11.48
C ALA A 276 26.93 9.27 12.83
N ARG A 277 27.80 9.47 13.82
CA ARG A 277 27.47 10.05 15.12
C ARG A 277 26.89 11.46 15.02
N LYS A 278 27.43 12.30 14.12
CA LYS A 278 26.91 13.64 13.87
C LYS A 278 25.47 13.60 13.33
N TYR A 279 25.17 12.68 12.44
CA TYR A 279 23.83 12.55 11.87
C TYR A 279 22.83 11.95 12.86
N TYR A 280 23.18 10.94 13.64
CA TYR A 280 22.34 10.47 14.77
C TYR A 280 22.05 11.59 15.77
N SER A 281 23.05 12.45 16.05
CA SER A 281 22.84 13.61 16.93
C SER A 281 21.86 14.64 16.35
N LYS A 282 21.81 14.81 15.01
CA LYS A 282 20.77 15.64 14.37
C LYS A 282 19.38 15.04 14.59
N VAL A 283 19.22 13.70 14.42
CA VAL A 283 17.95 13.01 14.66
C VAL A 283 17.50 13.23 16.11
N ILE A 284 18.38 12.98 17.07
CA ILE A 284 18.09 13.16 18.50
C ILE A 284 17.63 14.61 18.81
N LYS A 285 18.20 15.59 18.11
CA LYS A 285 17.89 17.01 18.32
C LYS A 285 16.56 17.46 17.72
N TYR A 286 16.17 16.89 16.57
CA TYR A 286 15.07 17.46 15.76
C TYR A 286 13.80 16.60 15.74
N CYS A 287 13.86 15.34 16.19
CA CYS A 287 12.76 14.39 16.02
C CYS A 287 12.03 14.10 17.33
N SER A 288 10.94 13.31 17.24
CA SER A 288 10.17 12.92 18.42
C SER A 288 11.00 12.06 19.40
N PRO A 289 10.62 12.00 20.68
CA PRO A 289 11.35 11.22 21.68
C PRO A 289 11.55 9.75 21.30
N GLU A 290 10.58 9.14 20.62
CA GLU A 290 10.64 7.73 20.19
C GLU A 290 11.73 7.53 19.14
N ILE A 291 11.76 8.40 18.11
CA ILE A 291 12.76 8.36 17.04
C ILE A 291 14.15 8.71 17.60
N ALA A 292 14.21 9.70 18.50
CA ALA A 292 15.45 10.08 19.17
C ALA A 292 16.03 8.95 20.03
N ALA A 293 15.19 8.15 20.68
CA ALA A 293 15.63 6.97 21.45
C ALA A 293 16.23 5.89 20.56
N GLU A 294 15.63 5.63 19.39
CA GLU A 294 16.19 4.70 18.40
C GLU A 294 17.56 5.17 17.88
N ALA A 295 17.66 6.46 17.51
CA ALA A 295 18.92 7.06 17.06
C ALA A 295 20.01 6.98 18.13
N LYS A 296 19.66 7.19 19.41
CA LYS A 296 20.59 7.06 20.54
C LYS A 296 21.11 5.63 20.67
N MET A 297 20.21 4.65 20.64
CA MET A 297 20.59 3.22 20.69
C MET A 297 21.53 2.84 19.55
N LEU A 298 21.25 3.31 18.32
CA LEU A 298 22.11 3.04 17.15
C LEU A 298 23.47 3.76 17.25
N MET A 299 23.49 4.95 17.85
CA MET A 299 24.73 5.69 18.08
C MET A 299 25.63 5.00 19.12
N GLU A 300 25.06 4.42 20.18
CA GLU A 300 25.80 3.66 21.20
C GLU A 300 26.46 2.41 20.59
N LYS A 301 25.79 1.75 19.65
CA LYS A 301 26.34 0.60 18.91
C LYS A 301 27.48 0.92 17.94
N LEU A 302 27.81 2.18 17.71
CA LEU A 302 28.98 2.55 16.88
C LEU A 302 30.31 2.20 17.58
N ASP A 303 30.30 2.05 18.89
CA ASP A 303 31.51 1.81 19.70
C ASP A 303 31.75 0.31 19.94
N GLU A 304 30.77 -0.54 19.63
CA GLU A 304 30.91 -2.01 19.60
C GLU A 304 31.61 -2.49 18.32
#